data_b45008a5e5bcd7895e89045d7ef0462a
#
_entry.id   b45008a5e5bcd7895e89045d7ef0462a
#
_cell.length_a   1.000
_cell.length_b   1.000
_cell.length_c   1.000
_cell.angle_alpha   90.00
_cell.angle_beta   90.00
_cell.angle_gamma   90.00
#
_symmetry.space_group_name_H-M   'P 1'
#
loop_
_entity.id
_entity.type
_entity.pdbx_description
1 polymer ?
#
loop_
_entity_poly.entity_id
_entity_poly.type
_entity_poly.pdbx_seq_one_letter_code
_entity_poly.pdbx_strand_id
1 'polypeptide(L)'
;NDYVLKSTTGGVLSWGEVSGGTSWQSVKTGNYTASAGEGVFCNTTSGSFTLTLPSSPSIGDEVSFIDYAGTFDSNALTIGRNSEKINGATADLTVSVERAANTLVFTDSTQGWLLKSK
;
A
#
# COMPACT_ATOMS: atom_id res chain seq x y z
N ASN A 1 -18.04 0.78 10.88
CA ASN A 1 -17.42 0.86 11.39
C ASN A 1 -17.16 0.10 12.33
N ASP A 2 -16.54 -0.09 12.78
CA ASP A 2 -16.23 -0.84 13.59
C ASP A 2 -15.74 -0.33 14.70
N TYR A 3 -16.26 0.28 15.34
CA TYR A 3 -16.02 0.69 16.44
C TYR A 3 -16.39 -0.11 17.40
N VAL A 4 -15.89 -0.19 18.33
CA VAL A 4 -16.22 -0.87 19.29
C VAL A 4 -16.38 -0.06 20.30
N LEU A 5 -17.19 0.00 20.96
CA LEU A 5 -17.42 0.80 21.84
C LEU A 5 -16.68 0.77 22.90
N LYS A 6 -16.03 1.42 23.11
CA LYS A 6 -15.36 1.46 23.88
C LYS A 6 -15.56 2.26 24.69
N SER A 7 -16.20 2.70 25.22
CA SER A 7 -16.47 3.40 25.74
C SER A 7 -16.19 4.13 26.31
N THR A 8 -16.41 4.69 26.57
CA THR A 8 -16.33 5.42 26.59
C THR A 8 -16.28 6.09 27.16
N THR A 9 -16.56 6.46 27.77
CA THR A 9 -16.66 7.08 27.78
C THR A 9 -16.36 7.56 27.94
N GLY A 10 -16.64 7.61 28.49
CA GLY A 10 -16.50 7.98 28.01
C GLY A 10 -16.36 7.85 27.78
N GLY A 11 -16.42 7.47 27.73
CA GLY A 11 -16.25 7.06 27.01
C GLY A 11 -16.02 6.85 26.62
N VAL A 12 -15.87 6.95 26.57
CA VAL A 12 -15.50 6.60 25.71
C VAL A 12 -15.05 6.17 25.43
N LEU A 13 -15.06 5.81 25.15
CA LEU A 13 -14.62 5.14 24.46
C LEU A 13 -14.11 5.35 23.71
N SER A 14 -13.49 5.30 23.43
CA SER A 14 -13.04 5.40 22.53
C SER A 14 -13.09 4.56 21.80
N TRP A 15 -13.14 4.68 20.74
CA TRP A 15 -13.13 3.94 19.89
C TRP A 15 -12.37 4.02 19.17
N GLY A 16 -11.84 4.09 19.15
CA GLY A 16 -11.30 3.80 18.46
C GLY A 16 -11.31 3.34 17.48
N GLU A 17 -10.64 3.39 16.72
CA GLU A 17 -10.67 2.89 15.81
C GLU A 17 -10.01 1.75 15.81
N VAL A 18 -10.55 0.87 15.36
CA VAL A 18 -10.02 -0.32 15.31
C VAL A 18 -9.01 -0.36 14.35
N SER A 19 -7.93 -0.73 14.69
CA SER A 19 -6.91 -0.79 13.77
C SER A 19 -7.14 -1.93 12.89
N GLY A 20 -6.47 -2.07 11.88
CA GLY A 20 -6.58 -3.16 10.98
C GLY A 20 -7.21 -2.80 9.67
N GLY A 21 -7.81 -1.66 9.57
CA GLY A 21 -8.34 -1.22 8.30
C GLY A 21 -7.27 -0.56 7.45
N THR A 22 -7.47 -0.60 6.15
CA THR A 22 -6.60 0.11 5.22
C THR A 22 -7.10 1.53 5.04
N SER A 23 -6.21 2.49 5.11
CA SER A 23 -6.57 3.89 4.91
C SER A 23 -6.45 4.20 3.43
N TRP A 24 -7.57 4.16 2.72
CA TRP A 24 -7.57 4.39 1.27
C TRP A 24 -7.49 5.86 0.96
N GLN A 25 -6.56 6.20 0.07
CA GLN A 25 -6.29 7.57 -0.32
C GLN A 25 -7.05 7.92 -1.60
N SER A 26 -7.10 9.20 -1.92
CA SER A 26 -7.72 9.61 -3.19
C SER A 26 -6.91 9.04 -4.35
N VAL A 27 -7.54 8.97 -5.52
CA VAL A 27 -6.89 8.41 -6.71
C VAL A 27 -5.63 9.20 -7.04
N LYS A 28 -4.54 8.49 -7.32
CA LYS A 28 -3.27 9.13 -7.68
C LYS A 28 -3.03 8.94 -9.18
N THR A 29 -2.55 10.00 -9.81
CA THR A 29 -2.25 9.97 -11.24
C THR A 29 -0.77 10.25 -11.51
N GLY A 30 0.05 10.29 -10.48
CA GLY A 30 1.48 10.52 -10.60
C GLY A 30 2.20 9.99 -9.37
N ASN A 31 3.49 10.18 -9.33
CA ASN A 31 4.33 9.64 -8.27
C ASN A 31 3.78 10.01 -6.89
N TYR A 32 3.78 9.03 -6.01
CA TYR A 32 3.26 9.20 -4.66
C TYR A 32 4.05 8.32 -3.71
N THR A 33 4.33 8.81 -2.53
CA THR A 33 4.98 8.03 -1.48
C THR A 33 3.93 7.66 -0.45
N ALA A 34 3.71 6.36 -0.29
CA ALA A 34 2.70 5.88 0.65
C ALA A 34 3.24 5.88 2.07
N SER A 35 2.35 5.96 3.03
CA SER A 35 2.66 5.73 4.43
C SER A 35 2.15 4.36 4.83
N ALA A 36 2.67 3.82 5.91
CA ALA A 36 2.25 2.51 6.38
C ALA A 36 0.74 2.48 6.62
N GLY A 37 0.10 1.43 6.19
CA GLY A 37 -1.34 1.26 6.38
C GLY A 37 -2.19 1.87 5.29
N GLU A 38 -1.60 2.48 4.26
CA GLU A 38 -2.38 3.13 3.22
C GLU A 38 -2.71 2.19 2.08
N GLY A 39 -3.84 2.45 1.43
CA GLY A 39 -4.19 1.84 0.17
C GLY A 39 -4.26 2.94 -0.88
N VAL A 40 -3.79 2.67 -2.08
CA VAL A 40 -3.67 3.66 -3.13
C VAL A 40 -4.35 3.19 -4.39
N PHE A 41 -5.26 4.00 -4.89
CA PHE A 41 -5.86 3.76 -6.20
C PHE A 41 -4.94 4.42 -7.23
N CYS A 42 -4.37 3.63 -8.12
CA CYS A 42 -3.37 4.13 -9.07
C CYS A 42 -3.98 4.21 -10.46
N ASN A 43 -4.06 5.42 -10.98
CA ASN A 43 -4.61 5.66 -12.32
C ASN A 43 -3.46 5.99 -13.26
N THR A 44 -3.04 5.00 -14.07
CA THR A 44 -1.93 5.17 -15.00
C THR A 44 -2.41 5.49 -16.42
N THR A 45 -3.65 5.97 -16.56
CA THR A 45 -4.21 6.29 -17.89
C THR A 45 -3.31 7.26 -18.64
N SER A 46 -2.79 8.27 -17.95
CA SER A 46 -1.94 9.29 -18.60
C SER A 46 -0.49 8.87 -18.71
N GLY A 47 -0.09 7.79 -18.09
CA GLY A 47 1.29 7.32 -18.13
C GLY A 47 1.68 6.57 -16.88
N SER A 48 2.76 5.85 -16.97
CA SER A 48 3.31 5.10 -15.83
C SER A 48 3.84 6.06 -14.78
N PHE A 49 3.76 5.63 -13.52
CA PHE A 49 4.38 6.40 -12.44
C PHE A 49 4.84 5.45 -11.34
N THR A 50 5.44 6.00 -10.30
CA THR A 50 6.00 5.21 -9.21
C THR A 50 5.22 5.44 -7.93
N LEU A 51 4.80 4.35 -7.29
CA LEU A 51 4.27 4.36 -5.95
C LEU A 51 5.43 3.92 -5.04
N THR A 52 5.91 4.84 -4.22
CA THR A 52 7.06 4.58 -3.38
C THR A 52 6.59 4.09 -2.01
N LEU A 53 7.22 3.03 -1.53
CA LEU A 53 6.90 2.45 -0.23
C LEU A 53 7.45 3.33 0.90
N PRO A 54 6.91 3.20 2.11
CA PRO A 54 7.40 4.02 3.23
C PRO A 54 8.86 3.75 3.55
N SER A 55 9.54 4.77 4.03
CA SER A 55 10.90 4.60 4.53
C SER A 55 10.86 4.08 5.96
N SER A 56 11.90 3.41 6.39
CA SER A 56 12.03 2.91 7.76
C SER A 56 10.80 2.14 8.24
N PRO A 57 10.35 1.14 7.47
CA PRO A 57 9.16 0.42 7.87
C PRO A 57 9.39 -0.48 9.08
N SER A 58 8.32 -0.84 9.77
CA SER A 58 8.34 -1.78 10.89
C SER A 58 7.66 -3.07 10.46
N ILE A 59 8.01 -4.16 11.13
CA ILE A 59 7.40 -5.46 10.81
C ILE A 59 5.88 -5.34 10.88
N GLY A 60 5.22 -5.85 9.87
CA GLY A 60 3.77 -5.81 9.79
C GLY A 60 3.18 -4.61 9.09
N ASP A 61 4.01 -3.62 8.73
CA ASP A 61 3.50 -2.48 7.97
C ASP A 61 3.02 -2.96 6.60
N GLU A 62 1.92 -2.39 6.13
CA GLU A 62 1.32 -2.82 4.86
C GLU A 62 1.04 -1.62 3.97
N VAL A 63 1.14 -1.85 2.66
CA VAL A 63 0.72 -0.88 1.65
C VAL A 63 -0.03 -1.67 0.58
N SER A 64 -1.22 -1.19 0.23
CA SER A 64 -2.05 -1.84 -0.78
C SER A 64 -2.17 -0.94 -2.00
N PHE A 65 -2.39 -1.53 -3.17
CA PHE A 65 -2.63 -0.74 -4.38
C PHE A 65 -3.64 -1.44 -5.27
N ILE A 66 -4.33 -0.66 -6.09
CA ILE A 66 -5.29 -1.19 -7.05
C ILE A 66 -5.13 -0.42 -8.36
N ASP A 67 -5.20 -1.14 -9.47
CA ASP A 67 -5.22 -0.53 -10.80
C ASP A 67 -6.59 0.10 -11.03
N TYR A 68 -6.67 1.40 -10.82
CA TYR A 68 -7.94 2.13 -10.85
C TYR A 68 -8.63 2.07 -12.20
N ALA A 69 -7.87 2.26 -13.28
CA ALA A 69 -8.46 2.39 -14.60
C ALA A 69 -8.29 1.17 -15.49
N GLY A 70 -7.64 0.11 -15.00
CA GLY A 70 -7.38 -1.07 -15.81
C GLY A 70 -6.31 -0.82 -16.85
N THR A 71 -5.32 0.03 -16.55
CA THR A 71 -4.33 0.45 -17.53
C THR A 71 -2.91 -0.02 -17.22
N PHE A 72 -2.69 -0.86 -16.20
CA PHE A 72 -1.34 -1.30 -15.87
C PHE A 72 -0.71 -2.13 -17.00
N ASP A 73 -1.51 -2.80 -17.82
CA ASP A 73 -0.98 -3.57 -18.92
C ASP A 73 -0.44 -2.68 -20.05
N SER A 74 -0.90 -1.44 -20.12
CA SER A 74 -0.39 -0.47 -21.11
C SER A 74 0.63 0.46 -20.47
N ASN A 75 0.38 0.90 -19.26
CA ASN A 75 1.25 1.81 -18.53
C ASN A 75 1.47 1.23 -17.14
N ALA A 76 2.53 0.45 -17.01
CA ALA A 76 2.79 -0.29 -15.78
C ALA A 76 3.04 0.62 -14.59
N LEU A 77 2.68 0.14 -13.41
CA LEU A 77 2.99 0.83 -12.16
C LEU A 77 4.31 0.30 -11.63
N THR A 78 5.19 1.19 -11.20
CA THR A 78 6.41 0.81 -10.51
C THR A 78 6.20 0.99 -9.02
N ILE A 79 6.55 -0.04 -8.24
CA ILE A 79 6.56 0.06 -6.79
C ILE A 79 8.00 0.36 -6.39
N GLY A 80 8.24 1.57 -5.90
CA GLY A 80 9.56 2.01 -5.49
C GLY A 80 9.89 1.48 -4.10
N ARG A 81 10.97 0.76 -3.97
CA ARG A 81 11.27 0.04 -2.73
C ARG A 81 11.79 0.91 -1.58
N ASN A 82 12.23 2.11 -1.89
CA ASN A 82 12.69 3.07 -0.86
C ASN A 82 13.69 2.47 0.11
N SER A 83 14.75 1.91 -0.45
CA SER A 83 15.92 1.36 0.28
C SER A 83 15.72 -0.01 0.90
N GLU A 84 14.52 -0.53 0.99
CA GLU A 84 14.31 -1.89 1.46
C GLU A 84 14.16 -2.82 0.27
N LYS A 85 14.19 -4.11 0.52
CA LYS A 85 14.04 -5.08 -0.56
C LYS A 85 12.57 -5.36 -0.82
N ILE A 86 12.27 -5.91 -1.99
CA ILE A 86 10.95 -6.43 -2.32
C ILE A 86 11.15 -7.88 -2.74
N ASN A 87 10.47 -8.78 -2.07
CA ASN A 87 10.60 -10.23 -2.31
C ASN A 87 12.06 -10.67 -2.28
N GLY A 88 12.84 -10.10 -1.38
CA GLY A 88 14.25 -10.45 -1.22
C GLY A 88 15.19 -9.86 -2.25
N ALA A 89 14.69 -9.04 -3.17
CA ALA A 89 15.51 -8.49 -4.24
C ALA A 89 15.72 -6.99 -4.04
N THR A 90 16.91 -6.50 -4.40
CA THR A 90 17.18 -5.07 -4.33
C THR A 90 16.79 -4.44 -5.65
N ALA A 91 15.53 -4.54 -5.99
CA ALA A 91 15.00 -4.01 -7.23
C ALA A 91 13.54 -3.60 -7.01
N ASP A 92 13.13 -2.54 -7.69
CA ASP A 92 11.75 -2.11 -7.64
C ASP A 92 10.88 -3.14 -8.34
N LEU A 93 9.61 -3.16 -7.97
CA LEU A 93 8.66 -4.10 -8.56
C LEU A 93 7.87 -3.39 -9.64
N THR A 94 7.74 -4.02 -10.80
CA THR A 94 6.90 -3.51 -11.88
C THR A 94 5.63 -4.32 -11.93
N VAL A 95 4.48 -3.65 -11.92
CA VAL A 95 3.19 -4.30 -11.98
C VAL A 95 2.54 -3.96 -13.31
N SER A 96 2.38 -4.96 -14.16
CA SER A 96 1.89 -4.74 -15.52
C SER A 96 0.66 -5.58 -15.86
N VAL A 97 -0.07 -6.01 -14.86
CA VAL A 97 -1.27 -6.81 -15.05
C VAL A 97 -2.50 -5.92 -14.91
N GLU A 98 -3.37 -5.97 -15.90
CA GLU A 98 -4.59 -5.20 -15.87
C GLU A 98 -5.42 -5.55 -14.64
N ARG A 99 -5.91 -4.53 -13.96
CA ARG A 99 -6.74 -4.67 -12.75
C ARG A 99 -6.04 -5.35 -11.58
N ALA A 100 -4.71 -5.29 -11.56
CA ALA A 100 -3.97 -5.85 -10.44
C ALA A 100 -4.33 -5.16 -9.13
N ALA A 101 -4.39 -5.93 -8.06
CA ALA A 101 -4.66 -5.41 -6.73
C ALA A 101 -3.91 -6.30 -5.75
N ASN A 102 -2.95 -5.72 -5.07
CA ASN A 102 -2.08 -6.49 -4.17
C ASN A 102 -1.77 -5.70 -2.93
N THR A 103 -1.30 -6.40 -1.92
CA THR A 103 -0.83 -5.79 -0.68
C THR A 103 0.60 -6.26 -0.43
N LEU A 104 1.47 -5.32 -0.06
CA LEU A 104 2.82 -5.67 0.37
C LEU A 104 2.88 -5.52 1.87
N VAL A 105 3.56 -6.44 2.54
CA VAL A 105 3.74 -6.38 3.98
C VAL A 105 5.24 -6.46 4.27
N PHE A 106 5.72 -5.61 5.17
CA PHE A 106 7.13 -5.58 5.51
C PHE A 106 7.45 -6.61 6.58
N THR A 107 8.50 -7.36 6.40
CA THR A 107 8.95 -8.32 7.39
C THR A 107 10.27 -7.88 8.05
N ASP A 108 11.36 -7.85 7.34
CA ASP A 108 12.65 -7.49 7.89
C ASP A 108 13.56 -7.01 6.77
N SER A 109 14.81 -6.68 7.10
CA SER A 109 15.72 -6.16 6.09
C SER A 109 16.30 -7.26 5.20
N THR A 110 16.09 -8.52 5.54
CA THR A 110 16.59 -9.62 4.72
C THR A 110 15.70 -9.86 3.51
N GLN A 111 14.39 -9.90 3.71
CA GLN A 111 13.44 -10.13 2.62
C GLN A 111 12.73 -8.86 2.21
N GLY A 112 12.58 -7.91 3.12
CA GLY A 112 11.93 -6.63 2.84
C GLY A 112 10.43 -6.73 2.77
N TRP A 113 9.86 -6.16 1.74
CA TRP A 113 8.42 -6.18 1.52
C TRP A 113 8.05 -7.43 0.75
N LEU A 114 7.03 -8.12 1.21
CA LEU A 114 6.56 -9.34 0.56
C LEU A 114 5.14 -9.14 0.06
N LEU A 115 4.85 -9.72 -1.10
CA LEU A 115 3.49 -9.67 -1.62
C LEU A 115 2.62 -10.62 -0.81
N LYS A 116 1.60 -10.07 -0.19
CA LYS A 116 0.75 -10.84 0.68
C LYS A 116 -0.38 -11.51 -0.08
N SER A 117 -0.91 -10.84 -1.11
CA SER A 117 -1.93 -11.42 -1.94
C SER A 117 -1.56 -11.22 -3.39
N LYS A 118 -1.97 -12.17 -4.21
CA LYS A 118 -1.56 -12.15 -5.58
C LYS A 118 -2.67 -12.18 -6.51
#